data_a856989762157e61a8410a6824ce97ef
#
_entry.id   a856989762157e61a8410a6824ce97ef
#
_cell.length_a   1.000
_cell.length_b   1.000
_cell.length_c   1.000
_cell.angle_alpha   90.00
_cell.angle_beta   90.00
_cell.angle_gamma   90.00
#
_symmetry.space_group_name_H-M   'P 1'
#
loop_
_entity.id
_entity.type
_entity.pdbx_description
1 polymer ?
#
loop_
_entity_poly.entity_id
_entity_poly.type
_entity_poly.pdbx_seq_one_letter_code
_entity_poly.pdbx_strand_id
1 'polypeptide(L)'
;RKYTTEEKENLAEEKNGYYKEFLKNMSPADVRPEIRGMLKELHERGYHLAIGSSSKNTKFILAQTQLTDDFDAISDGTNITKSKPDPEVFLKAAEYTQTTPGNCLVVEDAIAGIDAAKAGGMLAAGVGEAKTYEKTDYPMDKVEDLLTLPL
;
A
#
# COMPACT_ATOMS: atom_id res chain seq x y z
N ARG A 1 6.93 -5.86 -17.66
CA ARG A 1 5.62 -5.73 -17.07
C ARG A 1 5.68 -4.95 -15.78
N LYS A 2 4.79 -4.00 -15.62
CA LYS A 2 4.82 -3.10 -14.48
C LYS A 2 3.57 -3.25 -13.63
N TYR A 3 3.78 -3.21 -12.33
CA TYR A 3 2.70 -3.20 -11.36
C TYR A 3 2.80 -1.97 -10.49
N THR A 4 1.65 -1.48 -10.02
CA THR A 4 1.59 -0.51 -8.95
C THR A 4 1.43 -1.28 -7.66
N THR A 5 2.28 -1.03 -6.69
CA THR A 5 2.30 -1.75 -5.43
C THR A 5 2.04 -0.78 -4.28
N GLU A 6 1.12 -1.15 -3.39
CA GLU A 6 0.72 -0.29 -2.28
C GLU A 6 0.96 -0.92 -0.93
N GLU A 7 2.08 -1.59 -0.79
CA GLU A 7 2.41 -2.34 0.42
C GLU A 7 2.58 -1.49 1.65
N LYS A 8 2.78 -0.18 1.47
CA LYS A 8 2.99 0.71 2.62
C LYS A 8 1.72 1.22 3.25
N GLU A 9 0.60 0.90 2.68
CA GLU A 9 -0.66 1.32 3.23
C GLU A 9 -0.83 0.89 4.68
N ASN A 10 -0.38 -0.30 5.01
CA ASN A 10 -0.51 -0.83 6.36
C ASN A 10 0.21 0.02 7.39
N LEU A 11 1.35 0.61 7.04
CA LEU A 11 2.08 1.49 7.94
C LEU A 11 1.35 2.80 8.15
N ALA A 12 0.65 3.27 7.12
CA ALA A 12 0.03 4.58 7.15
C ALA A 12 -1.38 4.56 7.73
N GLU A 13 -2.10 3.47 7.55
CA GLU A 13 -3.53 3.46 7.71
C GLU A 13 -4.05 2.63 8.87
N GLU A 14 -3.35 1.59 9.23
CA GLU A 14 -3.79 0.72 10.29
C GLU A 14 -4.06 1.49 11.57
N LYS A 15 -5.27 1.33 12.12
CA LYS A 15 -5.69 2.00 13.36
C LYS A 15 -5.46 3.51 13.31
N ASN A 16 -5.97 4.13 12.31
CA ASN A 16 -5.76 5.54 12.02
C ASN A 16 -5.89 6.47 13.23
N GLY A 17 -6.93 6.34 14.05
CA GLY A 17 -7.13 7.19 15.22
C GLY A 17 -6.02 7.05 16.25
N TYR A 18 -5.51 5.86 16.41
CA TYR A 18 -4.42 5.56 17.34
C TYR A 18 -3.11 6.15 16.86
N TYR A 19 -2.86 6.08 15.57
CA TYR A 19 -1.61 6.55 14.98
C TYR A 19 -1.40 8.06 15.09
N LYS A 20 -2.42 8.85 15.27
CA LYS A 20 -2.23 10.29 15.36
C LYS A 20 -1.25 10.68 16.45
N GLU A 21 -1.30 10.01 17.61
CA GLU A 21 -0.35 10.27 18.68
C GLU A 21 0.98 9.59 18.43
N PHE A 22 0.93 8.37 17.93
CA PHE A 22 2.09 7.53 17.72
C PHE A 22 3.02 8.11 16.65
N LEU A 23 2.44 8.60 15.57
CA LEU A 23 3.18 9.06 14.40
C LEU A 23 4.03 10.29 14.63
N LYS A 24 3.70 11.10 15.61
CA LYS A 24 4.50 12.28 15.93
C LYS A 24 5.91 11.89 16.37
N ASN A 25 6.08 10.67 16.82
CA ASN A 25 7.35 10.19 17.34
C ASN A 25 8.02 9.17 16.43
N MET A 26 7.39 8.83 15.29
CA MET A 26 8.01 7.89 14.35
C MET A 26 9.18 8.55 13.63
N SER A 27 10.20 7.77 13.40
CA SER A 27 11.42 8.22 12.72
C SER A 27 11.86 7.16 11.71
N PRO A 28 12.87 7.45 10.89
CA PRO A 28 13.38 6.45 9.93
C PRO A 28 13.77 5.13 10.58
N ALA A 29 14.17 5.16 11.85
CA ALA A 29 14.56 3.94 12.57
C ALA A 29 13.38 3.02 12.87
N ASP A 30 12.15 3.54 12.82
CA ASP A 30 10.96 2.75 13.11
C ASP A 30 10.53 1.88 11.93
N VAL A 31 11.09 2.12 10.74
CA VAL A 31 10.79 1.32 9.57
C VAL A 31 11.84 0.23 9.46
N ARG A 32 11.39 -1.03 9.42
CA ARG A 32 12.30 -2.16 9.34
C ARG A 32 13.20 -2.04 8.10
N PRO A 33 14.51 -2.32 8.23
CA PRO A 33 15.43 -2.27 7.08
C PRO A 33 14.97 -3.14 5.91
N GLU A 34 14.34 -4.27 6.19
CA GLU A 34 13.83 -5.18 5.17
C GLU A 34 12.80 -4.51 4.26
N ILE A 35 11.97 -3.62 4.83
CA ILE A 35 10.97 -2.90 4.06
C ILE A 35 11.64 -1.91 3.11
N ARG A 36 12.63 -1.17 3.60
CA ARG A 36 13.36 -0.22 2.75
C ARG A 36 14.08 -0.93 1.62
N GLY A 37 14.70 -2.07 1.92
CA GLY A 37 15.37 -2.88 0.91
C GLY A 37 14.41 -3.43 -0.12
N MET A 38 13.22 -3.85 0.31
CA MET A 38 12.18 -4.34 -0.59
C MET A 38 11.73 -3.25 -1.57
N LEU A 39 11.47 -2.05 -1.06
CA LEU A 39 11.04 -0.94 -1.92
C LEU A 39 12.08 -0.62 -2.97
N LYS A 40 13.35 -0.60 -2.58
CA LYS A 40 14.44 -0.35 -3.50
C LYS A 40 14.50 -1.42 -4.58
N GLU A 41 14.40 -2.69 -4.17
CA GLU A 41 14.47 -3.80 -5.12
C GLU A 41 13.30 -3.77 -6.10
N LEU A 42 12.10 -3.46 -5.63
CA LEU A 42 10.94 -3.37 -6.52
C LEU A 42 11.13 -2.27 -7.57
N HIS A 43 11.67 -1.12 -7.17
CA HIS A 43 12.01 -0.07 -8.13
C HIS A 43 13.05 -0.54 -9.14
N GLU A 44 14.05 -1.27 -8.68
CA GLU A 44 15.11 -1.78 -9.55
C GLU A 44 14.57 -2.80 -10.55
N ARG A 45 13.49 -3.51 -10.19
CA ARG A 45 12.81 -4.44 -11.10
C ARG A 45 11.89 -3.73 -12.09
N GLY A 46 11.74 -2.41 -11.98
CA GLY A 46 10.93 -1.61 -12.90
C GLY A 46 9.49 -1.39 -12.46
N TYR A 47 9.12 -1.74 -11.23
CA TYR A 47 7.78 -1.49 -10.74
C TYR A 47 7.61 -0.05 -10.31
N HIS A 48 6.40 0.47 -10.54
CA HIS A 48 5.99 1.73 -9.92
C HIS A 48 5.40 1.40 -8.55
N LEU A 49 5.76 2.21 -7.57
CA LEU A 49 5.28 2.03 -6.20
C LEU A 49 4.39 3.20 -5.81
N ALA A 50 3.26 2.89 -5.20
CA ALA A 50 2.30 3.91 -4.79
C ALA A 50 1.70 3.57 -3.43
N ILE A 51 1.22 4.59 -2.75
CA ILE A 51 0.47 4.45 -1.51
C ILE A 51 -1.01 4.66 -1.84
N GLY A 52 -1.87 3.80 -1.29
CA GLY A 52 -3.30 3.97 -1.34
C GLY A 52 -3.87 3.87 0.07
N SER A 53 -4.05 4.99 0.73
CA SER A 53 -4.46 5.05 2.12
C SER A 53 -5.65 5.99 2.29
N SER A 54 -6.63 5.60 3.10
CA SER A 54 -7.77 6.47 3.40
C SER A 54 -7.42 7.53 4.44
N SER A 55 -6.24 7.47 5.04
CA SER A 55 -5.81 8.42 6.07
C SER A 55 -5.43 9.76 5.46
N LYS A 56 -5.84 10.85 6.12
CA LYS A 56 -5.42 12.19 5.74
C LYS A 56 -4.02 12.54 6.28
N ASN A 57 -3.44 11.66 7.08
CA ASN A 57 -2.12 11.86 7.68
C ASN A 57 -1.01 11.15 6.93
N THR A 58 -1.32 10.51 5.81
CA THR A 58 -0.38 9.67 5.07
C THR A 58 0.92 10.40 4.71
N LYS A 59 0.81 11.60 4.18
CA LYS A 59 2.00 12.36 3.76
C LYS A 59 2.89 12.73 4.95
N PHE A 60 2.26 13.04 6.08
CA PHE A 60 2.99 13.32 7.31
C PHE A 60 3.77 12.09 7.77
N ILE A 61 3.13 10.93 7.75
CA ILE A 61 3.76 9.68 8.16
C ILE A 61 4.95 9.36 7.28
N LEU A 62 4.78 9.50 5.96
CA LEU A 62 5.85 9.21 5.02
C LEU A 62 7.03 10.17 5.21
N ALA A 63 6.77 11.44 5.48
CA ALA A 63 7.82 12.41 5.74
C ALA A 63 8.57 12.07 7.04
N GLN A 64 7.84 11.71 8.10
CA GLN A 64 8.44 11.36 9.39
C GLN A 64 9.34 10.12 9.28
N THR A 65 8.97 9.17 8.45
CA THR A 65 9.72 7.93 8.27
C THR A 65 10.70 8.01 7.10
N GLN A 66 10.77 9.15 6.42
CA GLN A 66 11.62 9.37 5.24
C GLN A 66 11.36 8.36 4.12
N LEU A 67 10.08 8.05 3.91
CA LEU A 67 9.66 7.11 2.86
C LEU A 67 9.05 7.82 1.65
N THR A 68 8.85 9.13 1.70
CA THR A 68 8.16 9.84 0.62
C THR A 68 8.76 9.58 -0.74
N ASP A 69 10.10 9.61 -0.83
CA ASP A 69 10.79 9.44 -2.12
C ASP A 69 10.83 8.00 -2.59
N ASP A 70 10.42 7.05 -1.77
CA ASP A 70 10.36 5.64 -2.15
C ASP A 70 9.13 5.32 -2.99
N PHE A 71 8.20 6.26 -3.12
CA PHE A 71 6.95 6.04 -3.84
C PHE A 71 6.80 7.01 -5.00
N ASP A 72 6.28 6.49 -6.11
CA ASP A 72 6.04 7.26 -7.32
C ASP A 72 4.77 8.09 -7.23
N ALA A 73 3.82 7.67 -6.39
CA ALA A 73 2.55 8.38 -6.22
C ALA A 73 1.96 8.11 -4.85
N ILE A 74 1.16 9.04 -4.37
CA ILE A 74 0.46 8.92 -3.10
C ILE A 74 -1.00 9.27 -3.36
N SER A 75 -1.89 8.30 -3.10
CA SER A 75 -3.33 8.50 -3.08
C SER A 75 -3.77 8.35 -1.64
N ASP A 76 -4.38 9.38 -1.08
CA ASP A 76 -4.73 9.36 0.34
C ASP A 76 -6.10 9.97 0.61
N GLY A 77 -6.41 10.16 1.89
CA GLY A 77 -7.71 10.68 2.29
C GLY A 77 -7.99 12.09 1.84
N THR A 78 -6.98 12.83 1.33
CA THR A 78 -7.19 14.20 0.85
C THR A 78 -7.66 14.28 -0.59
N ASN A 79 -7.51 13.19 -1.37
CA ASN A 79 -7.88 13.21 -2.79
C ASN A 79 -9.04 12.28 -3.14
N ILE A 80 -9.71 11.71 -2.14
CA ILE A 80 -10.84 10.80 -2.35
C ILE A 80 -12.10 11.32 -1.66
N THR A 81 -13.25 10.87 -2.12
CA THR A 81 -14.54 11.16 -1.50
C THR A 81 -15.13 9.93 -0.82
N LYS A 82 -14.71 8.74 -1.24
CA LYS A 82 -15.21 7.47 -0.69
C LYS A 82 -14.03 6.62 -0.22
N SER A 83 -14.13 6.17 1.02
CA SER A 83 -13.11 5.29 1.61
C SER A 83 -13.39 3.83 1.30
N LYS A 84 -12.38 2.98 1.57
CA LYS A 84 -12.54 1.53 1.42
C LYS A 84 -13.78 1.04 2.17
N PRO A 85 -14.50 0.09 1.63
CA PRO A 85 -14.15 -0.80 0.53
C PRO A 85 -14.41 -0.24 -0.87
N ASP A 86 -14.68 1.04 -1.01
CA ASP A 86 -14.77 1.65 -2.32
C ASP A 86 -13.38 1.66 -2.98
N PRO A 87 -13.26 1.37 -4.28
CA PRO A 87 -11.95 1.29 -4.92
C PRO A 87 -11.32 2.64 -5.25
N GLU A 88 -11.95 3.74 -4.92
CA GLU A 88 -11.50 5.06 -5.37
C GLU A 88 -10.04 5.35 -5.07
N VAL A 89 -9.58 5.06 -3.84
CA VAL A 89 -8.22 5.38 -3.44
C VAL A 89 -7.19 4.62 -4.29
N PHE A 90 -7.49 3.37 -4.63
CA PHE A 90 -6.59 2.56 -5.45
C PHE A 90 -6.68 2.92 -6.93
N LEU A 91 -7.86 3.24 -7.41
CA LEU A 91 -8.00 3.69 -8.80
C LEU A 91 -7.27 5.00 -9.03
N LYS A 92 -7.26 5.90 -8.05
CA LYS A 92 -6.48 7.13 -8.11
C LYS A 92 -4.99 6.84 -8.14
N ALA A 93 -4.52 5.90 -7.33
CA ALA A 93 -3.10 5.52 -7.33
C ALA A 93 -2.70 4.96 -8.69
N ALA A 94 -3.54 4.12 -9.29
CA ALA A 94 -3.29 3.58 -10.62
C ALA A 94 -3.23 4.69 -11.67
N GLU A 95 -4.14 5.65 -11.59
CA GLU A 95 -4.17 6.79 -12.49
C GLU A 95 -2.90 7.62 -12.38
N TYR A 96 -2.47 7.92 -11.14
CA TYR A 96 -1.28 8.72 -10.91
C TYR A 96 0.00 8.06 -11.42
N THR A 97 0.04 6.73 -11.45
CA THR A 97 1.19 5.99 -11.97
C THR A 97 0.99 5.56 -13.42
N GLN A 98 -0.12 5.97 -14.04
CA GLN A 98 -0.45 5.63 -15.44
C GLN A 98 -0.40 4.12 -15.67
N THR A 99 -0.92 3.36 -14.72
CA THR A 99 -0.95 1.90 -14.79
C THR A 99 -2.40 1.44 -14.86
N THR A 100 -2.70 0.50 -15.74
CA THR A 100 -4.06 -0.06 -15.81
C THR A 100 -4.32 -0.91 -14.57
N PRO A 101 -5.56 -0.90 -14.03
CA PRO A 101 -5.88 -1.67 -12.83
C PRO A 101 -5.49 -3.15 -12.92
N GLY A 102 -5.67 -3.78 -14.07
CA GLY A 102 -5.30 -5.19 -14.23
C GLY A 102 -3.81 -5.46 -14.05
N ASN A 103 -2.96 -4.44 -14.11
CA ASN A 103 -1.53 -4.54 -13.88
C ASN A 103 -1.12 -4.02 -12.50
N CYS A 104 -2.06 -3.80 -11.61
CA CYS A 104 -1.80 -3.33 -10.25
C CYS A 104 -1.94 -4.47 -9.26
N LEU A 105 -1.04 -4.48 -8.29
CA LEU A 105 -1.12 -5.38 -7.14
C LEU A 105 -1.22 -4.53 -5.88
N VAL A 106 -2.27 -4.76 -5.11
CA VAL A 106 -2.47 -4.09 -3.82
C VAL A 106 -2.03 -5.03 -2.71
N VAL A 107 -1.26 -4.52 -1.77
CA VAL A 107 -0.87 -5.27 -0.57
C VAL A 107 -1.63 -4.70 0.61
N GLU A 108 -2.37 -5.54 1.31
CA GLU A 108 -3.28 -5.12 2.37
C GLU A 108 -3.29 -6.08 3.54
N ASP A 109 -3.60 -5.54 4.72
CA ASP A 109 -3.84 -6.36 5.92
C ASP A 109 -5.31 -6.35 6.33
N ALA A 110 -6.12 -5.48 5.74
CA ALA A 110 -7.53 -5.34 6.09
C ALA A 110 -8.43 -5.90 4.99
N ILE A 111 -9.51 -6.55 5.41
CA ILE A 111 -10.48 -7.13 4.47
C ILE A 111 -11.08 -6.05 3.57
N ALA A 112 -11.39 -4.88 4.14
CA ALA A 112 -11.96 -3.79 3.35
C ALA A 112 -11.02 -3.33 2.23
N GLY A 113 -9.70 -3.39 2.46
CA GLY A 113 -8.73 -3.05 1.44
C GLY A 113 -8.67 -4.08 0.32
N ILE A 114 -8.79 -5.37 0.67
CA ILE A 114 -8.87 -6.42 -0.35
C ILE A 114 -10.14 -6.23 -1.20
N ASP A 115 -11.28 -5.96 -0.55
CA ASP A 115 -12.52 -5.70 -1.28
C ASP A 115 -12.38 -4.52 -2.23
N ALA A 116 -11.72 -3.45 -1.79
CA ALA A 116 -11.49 -2.27 -2.62
C ALA A 116 -10.63 -2.61 -3.84
N ALA A 117 -9.56 -3.38 -3.64
CA ALA A 117 -8.69 -3.80 -4.72
C ALA A 117 -9.45 -4.62 -5.77
N LYS A 118 -10.23 -5.60 -5.31
CA LYS A 118 -10.98 -6.46 -6.21
C LYS A 118 -12.08 -5.68 -6.93
N ALA A 119 -12.76 -4.76 -6.25
CA ALA A 119 -13.76 -3.91 -6.87
C ALA A 119 -13.13 -3.03 -7.96
N GLY A 120 -11.87 -2.66 -7.82
CA GLY A 120 -11.15 -1.88 -8.79
C GLY A 120 -10.52 -2.69 -9.93
N GLY A 121 -10.68 -4.00 -9.93
CA GLY A 121 -10.10 -4.85 -10.97
C GLY A 121 -8.62 -5.14 -10.78
N MET A 122 -8.12 -5.05 -9.56
CA MET A 122 -6.72 -5.24 -9.24
C MET A 122 -6.45 -6.58 -8.58
N LEU A 123 -5.21 -7.05 -8.65
CA LEU A 123 -4.78 -8.21 -7.88
C LEU A 123 -4.56 -7.79 -6.44
N ALA A 124 -4.73 -8.71 -5.51
CA ALA A 124 -4.61 -8.43 -4.09
C ALA A 124 -3.73 -9.44 -3.38
N ALA A 125 -2.75 -8.96 -2.65
CA ALA A 125 -1.92 -9.75 -1.75
C ALA A 125 -2.30 -9.39 -0.32
N GLY A 126 -2.49 -10.39 0.51
CA GLY A 126 -2.96 -10.18 1.88
C GLY A 126 -1.98 -10.69 2.92
N VAL A 127 -1.78 -9.87 3.95
CA VAL A 127 -1.01 -10.24 5.15
C VAL A 127 -1.92 -10.13 6.36
N GLY A 128 -1.51 -10.68 7.48
CA GLY A 128 -2.29 -10.60 8.71
C GLY A 128 -3.70 -11.14 8.51
N GLU A 129 -4.69 -10.35 8.91
CA GLU A 129 -6.10 -10.73 8.80
C GLU A 129 -6.52 -11.03 7.36
N ALA A 130 -5.97 -10.29 6.40
CA ALA A 130 -6.32 -10.44 5.01
C ALA A 130 -5.70 -11.67 4.36
N LYS A 131 -4.72 -12.30 5.00
CA LYS A 131 -4.05 -13.48 4.43
C LYS A 131 -5.01 -14.61 4.11
N THR A 132 -5.97 -14.86 4.98
CA THR A 132 -6.90 -15.98 4.84
C THR A 132 -8.24 -15.59 4.24
N TYR A 133 -8.39 -14.32 3.85
CA TYR A 133 -9.64 -13.86 3.23
C TYR A 133 -9.79 -14.49 1.85
N GLU A 134 -11.00 -14.99 1.56
CA GLU A 134 -11.25 -15.77 0.33
C GLU A 134 -10.97 -15.02 -0.97
N LYS A 135 -11.06 -13.69 -0.97
CA LYS A 135 -10.82 -12.88 -2.16
C LYS A 135 -9.35 -12.51 -2.37
N THR A 136 -8.49 -12.85 -1.43
CA THR A 136 -7.06 -12.59 -1.54
C THR A 136 -6.42 -13.49 -2.58
N ASP A 137 -5.76 -12.90 -3.57
CA ASP A 137 -5.10 -13.66 -4.63
C ASP A 137 -3.78 -14.28 -4.16
N TYR A 138 -3.01 -13.55 -3.36
CA TYR A 138 -1.70 -13.99 -2.88
C TYR A 138 -1.62 -13.86 -1.37
N PRO A 139 -1.81 -14.94 -0.62
CA PRO A 139 -1.60 -14.90 0.84
C PRO A 139 -0.12 -14.81 1.15
N MET A 140 0.24 -13.94 2.09
CA MET A 140 1.63 -13.74 2.50
C MET A 140 1.74 -13.75 4.02
N ASP A 141 2.87 -14.23 4.53
CA ASP A 141 3.15 -14.21 5.97
C ASP A 141 3.65 -12.84 6.41
N LYS A 142 4.38 -12.18 5.54
CA LYS A 142 4.93 -10.85 5.80
C LYS A 142 5.04 -10.09 4.49
N VAL A 143 5.16 -8.77 4.59
CA VAL A 143 5.17 -7.90 3.39
C VAL A 143 6.33 -8.22 2.46
N GLU A 144 7.50 -8.57 3.00
CA GLU A 144 8.68 -8.90 2.20
C GLU A 144 8.49 -10.12 1.30
N ASP A 145 7.50 -10.95 1.58
CA ASP A 145 7.18 -12.08 0.71
C ASP A 145 6.78 -11.62 -0.70
N LEU A 146 6.45 -10.33 -0.84
CA LEU A 146 6.16 -9.73 -2.12
C LEU A 146 7.28 -9.96 -3.14
N LEU A 147 8.53 -9.97 -2.67
CA LEU A 147 9.70 -10.16 -3.54
C LEU A 147 9.75 -11.53 -4.19
N THR A 148 9.09 -12.51 -3.63
CA THR A 148 9.11 -13.88 -4.11
C THR A 148 7.84 -14.30 -4.84
N LEU A 149 6.87 -13.40 -4.98
CA LEU A 149 5.64 -13.71 -5.71
C LEU A 149 5.92 -13.85 -7.20
N PRO A 150 5.15 -14.70 -7.90
CA PRO A 150 5.33 -14.94 -9.33
C PRO A 150 4.66 -13.83 -10.15
N LEU A 151 5.16 -12.64 -10.03
CA LEU A 151 4.61 -11.47 -10.71
C LEU A 151 5.20 -11.29 -12.11
#